data_5093e8fd3dfbef26e74e4295425cdaf3
#
_entry.id   5093e8fd3dfbef26e74e4295425cdaf3
#
_cell.length_a   1.000
_cell.length_b   1.000
_cell.length_c   1.000
_cell.angle_alpha   90.00
_cell.angle_beta   90.00
_cell.angle_gamma   90.00
#
_symmetry.space_group_name_H-M   'P 1'
#
loop_
_entity.id
_entity.type
_entity.pdbx_description
1 polymer ?
#
loop_
_entity_poly.entity_id
_entity_poly.type
_entity_poly.pdbx_seq_one_letter_code
_entity_poly.pdbx_strand_id
1 'polypeptide(L)'
;MEYYAKSKTRELLEKEKRKLIDLLQRAEEMLEEELTESEKRVIEQSIYRIENTVCEKQKTLKEHEEETVACAEKFFEEYGHYFTEKEQRLVIEACRLHDLGKVNQIFQSMVSPERKKETGVQQIPHGFLSALSVNYREFREWSAEF
;
A
#
# COMPACT_ATOMS: atom_id res chain seq x y z
N MET A 1 19.49 -4.30 10.42
CA MET A 1 19.12 -4.40 8.99
C MET A 1 17.72 -3.84 8.86
N GLU A 2 17.53 -2.84 8.03
CA GLU A 2 16.19 -2.28 7.80
C GLU A 2 15.42 -3.11 6.77
N TYR A 3 14.12 -3.25 6.98
CA TYR A 3 13.19 -3.84 6.04
C TYR A 3 12.22 -2.76 5.55
N TYR A 4 11.86 -2.81 4.28
CA TYR A 4 11.04 -1.81 3.62
C TYR A 4 9.65 -2.36 3.30
N ALA A 5 8.63 -1.53 3.51
CA ALA A 5 7.24 -1.85 3.18
C ALA A 5 6.94 -1.65 1.70
N LYS A 6 7.57 -0.64 1.09
CA LYS A 6 7.44 -0.31 -0.33
C LYS A 6 8.70 0.36 -0.88
N SER A 7 8.88 0.27 -2.19
CA SER A 7 9.94 1.00 -2.88
C SER A 7 9.62 2.50 -2.92
N LYS A 8 10.68 3.31 -3.04
CA LYS A 8 10.54 4.72 -3.38
C LYS A 8 9.84 4.84 -4.74
N THR A 9 8.78 5.61 -4.84
CA THR A 9 8.16 5.92 -6.11
C THR A 9 9.14 6.78 -6.93
N ARG A 10 9.35 6.42 -8.19
CA ARG A 10 10.17 7.24 -9.08
C ARG A 10 9.46 8.58 -9.29
N GLU A 11 10.16 9.66 -9.07
CA GLU A 11 9.71 10.97 -9.49
C GLU A 11 9.53 11.00 -11.01
N LEU A 12 8.34 11.36 -11.48
CA LEU A 12 8.15 11.73 -12.88
C LEU A 12 8.87 13.05 -13.10
N LEU A 13 9.78 13.07 -14.09
CA LEU A 13 10.38 14.30 -14.52
C LEU A 13 9.29 15.24 -15.09
N GLU A 14 9.42 16.54 -14.91
CA GLU A 14 8.47 17.52 -15.44
C GLU A 14 8.18 17.34 -16.93
N LYS A 15 9.19 16.94 -17.70
CA LYS A 15 9.04 16.59 -19.11
C LYS A 15 8.14 15.37 -19.33
N GLU A 16 8.22 14.37 -18.45
CA GLU A 16 7.37 13.16 -18.52
C GLU A 16 5.94 13.47 -18.13
N LYS A 17 5.72 14.28 -17.08
CA LYS A 17 4.40 14.77 -16.68
C LYS A 17 3.72 15.52 -17.84
N ARG A 18 4.40 16.49 -18.41
CA ARG A 18 3.87 17.28 -19.56
C ARG A 18 3.50 16.38 -20.74
N LYS A 19 4.34 15.40 -21.06
CA LYS A 19 4.07 14.46 -22.15
C LYS A 19 2.83 13.60 -21.89
N LEU A 20 2.64 13.14 -20.65
CA LEU A 20 1.46 12.34 -20.27
C LEU A 20 0.19 13.18 -20.32
N ILE A 21 0.24 14.41 -19.82
CA ILE A 21 -0.88 15.36 -19.86
C ILE A 21 -1.26 15.68 -21.30
N ASP A 22 -0.29 16.02 -22.16
CA ASP A 22 -0.49 16.29 -23.57
C ASP A 22 -1.14 15.10 -24.31
N LEU A 23 -0.74 13.87 -23.99
CA LEU A 23 -1.36 12.67 -24.55
C LEU A 23 -2.82 12.48 -24.09
N LEU A 24 -3.13 12.76 -22.83
CA LEU A 24 -4.49 12.66 -22.31
C LEU A 24 -5.39 13.74 -22.92
N GLN A 25 -4.91 14.99 -23.03
CA GLN A 25 -5.64 16.09 -23.63
C GLN A 25 -5.94 15.84 -25.11
N ARG A 26 -4.94 15.35 -25.87
CA ARG A 26 -5.15 14.97 -27.27
C ARG A 26 -6.13 13.82 -27.43
N ALA A 27 -6.10 12.83 -26.54
CA ALA A 27 -7.07 11.74 -26.58
C ALA A 27 -8.48 12.25 -26.29
N GLU A 28 -8.65 13.19 -25.37
CA GLU A 28 -9.92 13.86 -25.08
C GLU A 28 -10.44 14.63 -26.29
N GLU A 29 -9.57 15.47 -26.92
CA GLU A 29 -9.92 16.22 -28.13
C GLU A 29 -10.32 15.31 -29.30
N MET A 30 -9.60 14.22 -29.52
CA MET A 30 -9.87 13.26 -30.61
C MET A 30 -11.17 12.48 -30.42
N LEU A 31 -11.58 12.26 -29.19
CA LEU A 31 -12.74 11.45 -28.82
C LEU A 31 -13.90 12.29 -28.25
N GLU A 32 -13.85 13.59 -28.37
CA GLU A 32 -14.77 14.55 -27.71
C GLU A 32 -16.24 14.20 -27.88
N GLU A 33 -16.64 13.74 -29.07
CA GLU A 33 -18.02 13.35 -29.37
C GLU A 33 -18.38 11.92 -28.91
N GLU A 34 -17.38 11.08 -28.64
CA GLU A 34 -17.55 9.69 -28.24
C GLU A 34 -17.49 9.50 -26.73
N LEU A 35 -16.84 10.43 -25.99
CA LEU A 35 -16.64 10.34 -24.56
C LEU A 35 -17.90 10.71 -23.77
N THR A 36 -18.26 9.85 -22.86
CA THR A 36 -19.29 10.15 -21.85
C THR A 36 -18.76 11.14 -20.82
N GLU A 37 -19.65 11.86 -20.13
CA GLU A 37 -19.30 12.76 -19.03
C GLU A 37 -18.52 12.05 -17.91
N SER A 38 -18.76 10.76 -17.70
CA SER A 38 -18.02 9.93 -16.73
C SER A 38 -16.56 9.74 -17.16
N GLU A 39 -16.32 9.47 -18.43
CA GLU A 39 -14.98 9.26 -18.99
C GLU A 39 -14.17 10.58 -19.02
N LYS A 40 -14.81 11.69 -19.36
CA LYS A 40 -14.18 13.02 -19.27
C LYS A 40 -13.70 13.32 -17.86
N ARG A 41 -14.52 13.05 -16.83
CA ARG A 41 -14.11 13.18 -15.42
C ARG A 41 -12.93 12.29 -15.04
N VAL A 42 -12.84 11.09 -15.60
CA VAL A 42 -11.70 10.20 -15.35
C VAL A 42 -10.42 10.78 -15.94
N ILE A 43 -10.49 11.39 -17.13
CA ILE A 43 -9.36 12.07 -17.76
C ILE A 43 -8.91 13.27 -16.91
N GLU A 44 -9.83 14.15 -16.54
CA GLU A 44 -9.55 15.30 -15.66
C GLU A 44 -8.90 14.89 -14.34
N GLN A 45 -9.45 13.85 -13.67
CA GLN A 45 -8.87 13.32 -12.44
C GLN A 45 -7.48 12.72 -12.65
N SER A 46 -7.24 12.11 -13.80
CA SER A 46 -5.93 11.54 -14.14
C SER A 46 -4.90 12.64 -14.37
N ILE A 47 -5.25 13.70 -15.08
CA ILE A 47 -4.41 14.90 -15.26
C ILE A 47 -4.08 15.50 -13.89
N TYR A 48 -5.10 15.76 -13.06
CA TYR A 48 -4.90 16.28 -11.69
C TYR A 48 -3.94 15.42 -10.86
N ARG A 49 -4.07 14.10 -10.93
CA ARG A 49 -3.16 13.17 -10.22
C ARG A 49 -1.74 13.26 -10.74
N ILE A 50 -1.53 13.35 -12.06
CA ILE A 50 -0.19 13.48 -12.67
C ILE A 50 0.47 14.79 -12.23
N GLU A 51 -0.25 15.91 -12.28
CA GLU A 51 0.23 17.23 -11.85
C GLU A 51 0.63 17.24 -10.37
N ASN A 52 -0.19 16.60 -9.53
CA ASN A 52 -0.04 16.59 -8.08
C ASN A 52 0.67 15.33 -7.56
N THR A 53 1.30 14.54 -8.45
CA THR A 53 2.07 13.39 -8.03
C THR A 53 3.22 13.80 -7.11
N VAL A 54 3.06 13.50 -5.83
CA VAL A 54 4.12 13.64 -4.83
C VAL A 54 4.93 12.35 -4.83
N CYS A 55 6.25 12.48 -4.89
CA CYS A 55 7.15 11.35 -4.73
C CYS A 55 6.94 10.74 -3.33
N GLU A 56 6.39 9.56 -3.26
CA GLU A 56 6.32 8.86 -1.99
C GLU A 56 7.73 8.44 -1.56
N LYS A 57 8.12 8.87 -0.39
CA LYS A 57 9.38 8.41 0.22
C LYS A 57 9.33 6.91 0.41
N GLN A 58 10.48 6.27 0.27
CA GLN A 58 10.61 4.89 0.68
C GLN A 58 10.24 4.79 2.16
N LYS A 59 9.39 3.82 2.49
CA LYS A 59 8.89 3.62 3.83
C LYS A 59 9.42 2.31 4.39
N THR A 60 9.96 2.35 5.59
CA THR A 60 10.35 1.14 6.31
C THR A 60 9.11 0.34 6.73
N LEU A 61 9.29 -0.94 6.98
CA LEU A 61 8.21 -1.81 7.46
C LEU A 61 7.69 -1.33 8.82
N LYS A 62 8.60 -0.86 9.68
CA LYS A 62 8.26 -0.32 11.00
C LYS A 62 7.41 0.95 10.91
N GLU A 63 7.81 1.92 10.08
CA GLU A 63 7.02 3.14 9.86
C GLU A 63 5.62 2.83 9.32
N HIS A 64 5.53 1.85 8.42
CA HIS A 64 4.25 1.42 7.86
C HIS A 64 3.34 0.76 8.91
N GLU A 65 3.91 -0.10 9.75
CA GLU A 65 3.22 -0.73 10.88
C GLU A 65 2.68 0.34 11.85
N GLU A 66 3.55 1.25 12.31
CA GLU A 66 3.19 2.32 13.24
C GLU A 66 2.06 3.20 12.69
N GLU A 67 2.11 3.59 11.42
CA GLU A 67 1.04 4.35 10.79
C GLU A 67 -0.27 3.56 10.68
N THR A 68 -0.19 2.27 10.35
CA THR A 68 -1.38 1.42 10.21
C THR A 68 -2.07 1.23 11.56
N VAL A 69 -1.29 1.01 12.62
CA VAL A 69 -1.79 0.92 13.99
C VAL A 69 -2.41 2.26 14.41
N ALA A 70 -1.73 3.38 14.20
CA ALA A 70 -2.25 4.70 14.53
C ALA A 70 -3.57 5.03 13.80
N CYS A 71 -3.72 4.59 12.54
CA CYS A 71 -4.98 4.72 11.81
C CYS A 71 -6.11 3.89 12.46
N ALA A 72 -5.82 2.68 12.91
CA ALA A 72 -6.79 1.82 13.57
C ALA A 72 -7.17 2.38 14.96
N GLU A 73 -6.21 2.87 15.73
CA GLU A 73 -6.46 3.51 17.02
C GLU A 73 -7.36 4.74 16.86
N LYS A 74 -7.06 5.61 15.90
CA LYS A 74 -7.89 6.77 15.59
C LYS A 74 -9.29 6.39 15.13
N PHE A 75 -9.44 5.33 14.38
CA PHE A 75 -10.74 4.79 14.02
C PHE A 75 -11.53 4.36 15.27
N PHE A 76 -10.88 3.70 16.21
CA PHE A 76 -11.52 3.27 17.45
C PHE A 76 -11.79 4.40 18.44
N GLU A 77 -11.06 5.51 18.40
CA GLU A 77 -11.42 6.72 19.17
C GLU A 77 -12.82 7.24 18.78
N GLU A 78 -13.17 7.13 17.50
CA GLU A 78 -14.44 7.63 16.99
C GLU A 78 -15.54 6.54 17.01
N TYR A 79 -15.21 5.32 16.58
CA TYR A 79 -16.17 4.24 16.36
C TYR A 79 -16.04 3.06 17.34
N GLY A 80 -15.12 3.14 18.31
CA GLY A 80 -14.81 2.03 19.22
C GLY A 80 -16.00 1.55 20.05
N HIS A 81 -16.99 2.39 20.29
CA HIS A 81 -18.21 2.04 21.02
C HIS A 81 -19.09 0.98 20.30
N TYR A 82 -18.85 0.72 19.01
CA TYR A 82 -19.50 -0.36 18.26
C TYR A 82 -18.79 -1.71 18.38
N PHE A 83 -17.61 -1.74 19.00
CA PHE A 83 -16.75 -2.91 19.08
C PHE A 83 -16.43 -3.24 20.53
N THR A 84 -16.29 -4.51 20.84
CA THR A 84 -15.79 -4.93 22.15
C THR A 84 -14.29 -4.61 22.25
N GLU A 85 -13.77 -4.52 23.47
CA GLU A 85 -12.32 -4.33 23.70
C GLU A 85 -11.47 -5.45 23.06
N LYS A 86 -12.02 -6.66 23.01
CA LYS A 86 -11.37 -7.80 22.35
C LYS A 86 -11.26 -7.59 20.86
N GLU A 87 -12.34 -7.19 20.19
CA GLU A 87 -12.34 -6.93 18.75
C GLU A 87 -11.38 -5.79 18.39
N GLN A 88 -11.35 -4.72 19.17
CA GLN A 88 -10.41 -3.62 18.98
C GLN A 88 -8.97 -4.12 19.07
N ARG A 89 -8.63 -4.91 20.12
CA ARG A 89 -7.29 -5.51 20.25
C ARG A 89 -6.95 -6.44 19.09
N LEU A 90 -7.91 -7.24 18.63
CA LEU A 90 -7.72 -8.15 17.48
C LEU A 90 -7.32 -7.37 16.23
N VAL A 91 -8.02 -6.27 15.94
CA VAL A 91 -7.72 -5.43 14.78
C VAL A 91 -6.34 -4.79 14.89
N ILE A 92 -5.99 -4.27 16.08
CA ILE A 92 -4.67 -3.67 16.32
C ILE A 92 -3.55 -4.69 16.10
N GLU A 93 -3.69 -5.91 16.64
CA GLU A 93 -2.70 -6.98 16.43
C GLU A 93 -2.64 -7.43 14.95
N ALA A 94 -3.78 -7.50 14.28
CA ALA A 94 -3.82 -7.76 12.84
C ALA A 94 -3.06 -6.67 12.04
N CYS A 95 -3.21 -5.40 12.42
CA CYS A 95 -2.46 -4.29 11.84
C CYS A 95 -0.94 -4.43 12.04
N ARG A 96 -0.49 -4.94 13.19
CA ARG A 96 0.93 -5.19 13.45
C ARG A 96 1.50 -6.34 12.62
N LEU A 97 0.70 -7.36 12.39
CA LEU A 97 1.16 -8.62 11.81
C LEU A 97 0.97 -8.72 10.30
N HIS A 98 0.10 -7.89 9.71
CA HIS A 98 -0.34 -8.05 8.31
C HIS A 98 0.80 -8.05 7.28
N ASP A 99 1.89 -7.37 7.57
CA ASP A 99 3.02 -7.17 6.67
C ASP A 99 4.29 -7.93 7.04
N LEU A 100 4.27 -8.80 8.06
CA LEU A 100 5.43 -9.61 8.45
C LEU A 100 6.00 -10.43 7.29
N GLY A 101 5.16 -10.90 6.40
CA GLY A 101 5.58 -11.62 5.20
C GLY A 101 6.44 -10.81 4.24
N LYS A 102 6.48 -9.48 4.35
CA LYS A 102 7.36 -8.61 3.58
C LYS A 102 8.83 -8.70 3.99
N VAL A 103 9.13 -9.30 5.15
CA VAL A 103 10.52 -9.53 5.61
C VAL A 103 11.27 -10.53 4.71
N ASN A 104 10.57 -11.29 3.87
CA ASN A 104 11.20 -12.28 3.00
C ASN A 104 12.17 -11.65 1.99
N GLN A 105 13.21 -12.42 1.63
CA GLN A 105 14.31 -11.96 0.79
C GLN A 105 13.85 -11.52 -0.61
N ILE A 106 12.89 -12.22 -1.20
CA ILE A 106 12.39 -11.95 -2.56
C ILE A 106 11.70 -10.58 -2.59
N PHE A 107 10.79 -10.33 -1.65
CA PHE A 107 10.12 -9.02 -1.55
C PHE A 107 11.14 -7.90 -1.29
N GLN A 108 12.06 -8.11 -0.35
CA GLN A 108 13.07 -7.11 -0.01
C GLN A 108 14.05 -6.84 -1.15
N SER A 109 14.32 -7.81 -2.04
CA SER A 109 15.13 -7.58 -3.24
C SER A 109 14.48 -6.62 -4.24
N MET A 110 13.15 -6.53 -4.24
CA MET A 110 12.40 -5.63 -5.13
C MET A 110 12.28 -4.20 -4.59
N VAL A 111 12.17 -4.05 -3.28
CA VAL A 111 11.86 -2.76 -2.64
C VAL A 111 13.07 -2.08 -2.01
N SER A 112 14.08 -2.83 -1.59
CA SER A 112 15.29 -2.29 -0.98
C SER A 112 16.25 -1.73 -2.04
N PRO A 113 16.75 -0.50 -1.87
CA PRO A 113 17.70 0.10 -2.80
C PRO A 113 19.07 -0.60 -2.81
N GLU A 114 19.40 -1.30 -1.72
CA GLU A 114 20.71 -1.92 -1.51
C GLU A 114 20.78 -3.36 -2.02
N ARG A 115 19.65 -3.98 -2.33
CA ARG A 115 19.58 -5.38 -2.76
C ARG A 115 19.44 -5.49 -4.26
N LYS A 116 20.17 -6.46 -4.85
CA LYS A 116 19.99 -6.81 -6.26
C LYS A 116 18.63 -7.45 -6.45
N LYS A 117 17.91 -7.02 -7.50
CA LYS A 117 16.65 -7.65 -7.90
C LYS A 117 16.92 -9.11 -8.27
N GLU A 118 16.22 -10.02 -7.63
CA GLU A 118 16.17 -11.41 -8.05
C GLU A 118 15.21 -11.52 -9.24
N THR A 119 15.72 -11.96 -10.38
CA THR A 119 14.93 -12.17 -11.59
C THR A 119 14.55 -13.63 -11.74
N GLY A 120 13.34 -13.90 -12.23
CA GLY A 120 12.86 -15.25 -12.52
C GLY A 120 12.30 -16.02 -11.32
N VAL A 121 12.19 -15.41 -10.13
CA VAL A 121 11.57 -16.03 -8.96
C VAL A 121 10.13 -15.52 -8.82
N GLN A 122 9.19 -16.46 -8.72
CA GLN A 122 7.79 -16.12 -8.48
C GLN A 122 7.61 -15.63 -7.03
N GLN A 123 7.03 -14.45 -6.88
CA GLN A 123 6.73 -13.90 -5.57
C GLN A 123 5.55 -14.63 -4.93
N ILE A 124 5.74 -15.10 -3.70
CA ILE A 124 4.63 -15.58 -2.86
C ILE A 124 3.92 -14.34 -2.27
N PRO A 125 2.59 -14.25 -2.31
CA PRO A 125 1.86 -13.14 -1.71
C PRO A 125 2.26 -12.94 -0.24
N HIS A 126 2.69 -11.73 0.11
CA HIS A 126 3.20 -11.43 1.46
C HIS A 126 2.15 -11.65 2.55
N GLY A 127 0.86 -11.43 2.25
CA GLY A 127 -0.22 -11.72 3.20
C GLY A 127 -0.28 -13.19 3.61
N PHE A 128 -0.03 -14.12 2.66
CA PHE A 128 0.07 -15.55 2.98
C PHE A 128 1.30 -15.84 3.87
N LEU A 129 2.45 -15.24 3.55
CA LEU A 129 3.65 -15.37 4.37
C LEU A 129 3.47 -14.73 5.75
N SER A 130 2.75 -13.62 5.86
CA SER A 130 2.41 -13.00 7.14
C SER A 130 1.57 -13.95 8.00
N ALA A 131 0.54 -14.55 7.42
CA ALA A 131 -0.31 -15.53 8.13
C ALA A 131 0.49 -16.75 8.61
N LEU A 132 1.44 -17.25 7.82
CA LEU A 132 2.33 -18.35 8.21
C LEU A 132 3.36 -17.96 9.29
N SER A 133 3.70 -16.66 9.37
CA SER A 133 4.68 -16.17 10.36
C SER A 133 4.06 -15.97 11.74
N VAL A 134 2.74 -15.93 11.85
CA VAL A 134 2.05 -15.86 13.13
C VAL A 134 2.24 -17.22 13.85
N ASN A 135 2.70 -17.16 15.10
CA ASN A 135 2.79 -18.35 15.91
C ASN A 135 1.38 -18.90 16.16
N TYR A 136 1.00 -19.94 15.39
CA TYR A 136 -0.34 -20.50 15.42
C TYR A 136 -0.76 -20.98 16.82
N ARG A 137 0.20 -21.36 17.66
CA ARG A 137 -0.07 -21.82 19.02
C ARG A 137 -0.51 -20.65 19.91
N GLU A 138 0.24 -19.57 19.90
CA GLU A 138 -0.11 -18.34 20.62
C GLU A 138 -1.39 -17.72 20.07
N PHE A 139 -1.55 -17.70 18.75
CA PHE A 139 -2.76 -17.22 18.11
C PHE A 139 -3.97 -18.07 18.50
N ARG A 140 -3.84 -19.39 18.60
CA ARG A 140 -4.92 -20.28 18.99
C ARG A 140 -5.27 -20.15 20.48
N GLU A 141 -4.28 -20.02 21.35
CA GLU A 141 -4.50 -19.75 22.76
C GLU A 141 -5.22 -18.42 22.94
N TRP A 142 -4.76 -17.40 22.26
CA TRP A 142 -5.36 -16.08 22.25
C TRP A 142 -6.76 -16.07 21.60
N SER A 143 -6.99 -16.77 20.49
CA SER A 143 -8.31 -16.89 19.85
C SER A 143 -9.28 -17.79 20.60
N ALA A 144 -8.83 -18.71 21.43
CA ALA A 144 -9.67 -19.56 22.29
C ALA A 144 -10.27 -18.78 23.47
N GLU A 145 -9.74 -17.59 23.76
CA GLU A 145 -10.33 -16.64 24.71
C GLU A 145 -11.48 -15.82 24.10
N PHE A 146 -11.74 -15.97 22.80
CA PHE A 146 -12.88 -15.42 22.06
C PHE A 146 -13.99 -16.47 21.89
#